data_3f27cbfc5f086e11a94bb03cb79de1cc
#
_entry.id   3f27cbfc5f086e11a94bb03cb79de1cc
#
_cell.length_a   1.000
_cell.length_b   1.000
_cell.length_c   1.000
_cell.angle_alpha   90.00
_cell.angle_beta   90.00
_cell.angle_gamma   90.00
#
_symmetry.space_group_name_H-M   'P 1'
#
loop_
_entity.id
_entity.type
_entity.pdbx_description
1 polymer ?
#
loop_
_entity_poly.entity_id
_entity_poly.type
_entity_poly.pdbx_seq_one_letter_code
_entity_poly.pdbx_strand_id
1 'polypeptide(L)'
;GEIGDGTTTQRNSPTATSSFGSGHNAVFVSVGYSHTCALLNDGGVRCWGSNNNGQLGDGTNFDRNSPPLSDVNLGSGVTATGISTGGGHTCAMLNSGGMKCWGARGGGQLGDNSNFPSGDQLTPVNVYGSITWSTGEFMPSPNVEDATCSISPALPTGLSLTAGTCTITGTPTVTATNATYTIWANVS
;
A
#
# COMPACT_ATOMS: atom_id res chain seq x y z
N GLY A 1 0.16 16.79 18.71
CA GLY A 1 1.52 16.68 18.11
C GLY A 1 1.51 16.56 16.60
N GLU A 2 0.36 16.80 15.92
CA GLU A 2 0.12 16.54 14.48
C GLU A 2 1.00 17.42 13.57
N ILE A 3 1.46 18.59 14.05
CA ILE A 3 2.38 19.46 13.32
C ILE A 3 3.78 18.86 13.23
N GLY A 4 4.18 18.08 14.23
CA GLY A 4 5.47 17.41 14.24
C GLY A 4 6.65 18.34 14.60
N ASP A 5 6.41 19.44 15.29
CA ASP A 5 7.43 20.40 15.74
C ASP A 5 8.09 20.03 17.08
N GLY A 6 7.82 18.82 17.58
CA GLY A 6 8.30 18.31 18.87
C GLY A 6 7.44 18.73 20.06
N THR A 7 6.33 19.45 19.83
CA THR A 7 5.45 19.95 20.88
C THR A 7 4.00 19.54 20.68
N THR A 8 3.17 19.75 21.69
CA THR A 8 1.71 19.66 21.62
C THR A 8 1.03 21.02 21.61
N THR A 9 1.81 22.10 21.44
CA THR A 9 1.30 23.47 21.47
C THR A 9 0.54 23.77 20.19
N GLN A 10 -0.69 24.28 20.32
CA GLN A 10 -1.47 24.74 19.17
C GLN A 10 -0.74 25.89 18.45
N ARG A 11 -0.70 25.83 17.12
CA ARG A 11 -0.08 26.85 16.27
C ARG A 11 -1.14 27.54 15.42
N ASN A 12 -1.10 28.87 15.41
CA ASN A 12 -2.00 29.70 14.60
C ASN A 12 -1.31 30.23 13.32
N SER A 13 -0.08 29.83 13.09
CA SER A 13 0.72 30.18 11.90
C SER A 13 1.52 28.97 11.44
N PRO A 14 1.90 28.92 10.15
CA PRO A 14 2.75 27.85 9.64
C PRO A 14 4.03 27.71 10.47
N THR A 15 4.32 26.49 10.90
CA THR A 15 5.49 26.14 11.71
C THR A 15 6.19 24.97 11.05
N ALA A 16 7.52 25.02 11.00
CA ALA A 16 8.31 23.91 10.45
C ALA A 16 8.16 22.67 11.34
N THR A 17 7.96 21.52 10.73
CA THR A 17 8.08 20.22 11.39
C THR A 17 9.55 19.93 11.71
N SER A 18 9.79 18.99 12.63
CA SER A 18 11.13 18.50 12.92
C SER A 18 11.72 17.77 11.68
N SER A 19 13.06 17.74 11.62
CA SER A 19 13.77 17.11 10.50
C SER A 19 13.47 15.62 10.36
N PHE A 20 13.42 15.15 9.12
CA PHE A 20 13.39 13.72 8.80
C PHE A 20 14.79 13.06 8.82
N GLY A 21 15.84 13.80 9.19
CA GLY A 21 17.22 13.33 9.13
C GLY A 21 17.90 13.65 7.77
N SER A 22 19.23 13.47 7.74
CA SER A 22 20.04 13.82 6.56
C SER A 22 19.66 12.98 5.34
N GLY A 23 19.44 13.64 4.21
CA GLY A 23 19.11 12.97 2.94
C GLY A 23 17.64 12.61 2.75
N HIS A 24 16.79 12.77 3.78
CA HIS A 24 15.36 12.46 3.70
C HIS A 24 14.52 13.72 3.58
N ASN A 25 13.72 13.79 2.53
CA ASN A 25 12.77 14.88 2.28
C ASN A 25 11.38 14.32 2.05
N ALA A 26 10.36 14.96 2.61
CA ALA A 26 8.98 14.62 2.30
C ALA A 26 8.64 15.03 0.87
N VAL A 27 8.13 14.09 0.08
CA VAL A 27 7.63 14.32 -1.28
C VAL A 27 6.12 14.35 -1.32
N PHE A 28 5.47 13.78 -0.30
CA PHE A 28 4.01 13.82 -0.13
C PHE A 28 3.67 13.77 1.36
N VAL A 29 2.55 14.40 1.74
CA VAL A 29 2.03 14.41 3.11
C VAL A 29 0.54 14.07 3.07
N SER A 30 0.11 13.23 3.99
CA SER A 30 -1.30 12.90 4.22
C SER A 30 -1.64 13.15 5.71
N VAL A 31 -2.78 13.76 5.96
CA VAL A 31 -3.22 14.15 7.31
C VAL A 31 -4.52 13.44 7.65
N GLY A 32 -4.52 12.67 8.73
CA GLY A 32 -5.69 12.04 9.31
C GLY A 32 -6.41 12.94 10.31
N TYR A 33 -7.26 12.36 11.16
CA TYR A 33 -7.97 13.14 12.18
C TYR A 33 -7.03 13.73 13.23
N SER A 34 -6.04 12.96 13.69
CA SER A 34 -5.10 13.37 14.74
C SER A 34 -3.68 12.84 14.51
N HIS A 35 -3.33 12.48 13.29
CA HIS A 35 -1.99 12.05 12.91
C HIS A 35 -1.64 12.52 11.51
N THR A 36 -0.36 12.58 11.25
CA THR A 36 0.21 13.00 9.97
C THR A 36 1.22 11.97 9.51
N CYS A 37 1.21 11.65 8.23
CA CYS A 37 2.21 10.77 7.60
C CYS A 37 2.87 11.47 6.42
N ALA A 38 4.17 11.28 6.28
CA ALA A 38 4.96 11.74 5.13
C ALA A 38 5.50 10.54 4.35
N LEU A 39 5.41 10.63 3.04
CA LEU A 39 6.15 9.80 2.11
C LEU A 39 7.47 10.50 1.80
N LEU A 40 8.57 9.79 1.94
CA LEU A 40 9.91 10.32 1.72
C LEU A 40 10.40 10.05 0.28
N ASN A 41 11.42 10.79 -0.12
CA ASN A 41 12.04 10.72 -1.44
C ASN A 41 12.65 9.35 -1.80
N ASP A 42 12.92 8.51 -0.81
CA ASP A 42 13.41 7.12 -0.97
C ASP A 42 12.30 6.07 -0.87
N GLY A 43 11.04 6.50 -0.71
CA GLY A 43 9.88 5.64 -0.54
C GLY A 43 9.65 5.18 0.91
N GLY A 44 10.38 5.71 1.87
CA GLY A 44 10.12 5.53 3.29
C GLY A 44 8.82 6.22 3.71
N VAL A 45 8.19 5.74 4.77
CA VAL A 45 6.99 6.35 5.37
C VAL A 45 7.26 6.66 6.83
N ARG A 46 6.95 7.89 7.26
CA ARG A 46 7.04 8.30 8.66
C ARG A 46 5.75 8.96 9.10
N CYS A 47 5.25 8.53 10.25
CA CYS A 47 4.01 9.02 10.81
C CYS A 47 4.23 9.57 12.22
N TRP A 48 3.46 10.60 12.59
CA TRP A 48 3.50 11.24 13.91
C TRP A 48 2.11 11.78 14.28
N GLY A 49 1.93 12.22 15.51
CA GLY A 49 0.67 12.60 16.10
C GLY A 49 0.14 11.53 17.04
N SER A 50 -1.18 11.38 17.12
CA SER A 50 -1.86 10.40 17.95
C SER A 50 -1.64 8.98 17.46
N ASN A 51 -1.50 8.03 18.40
CA ASN A 51 -1.23 6.62 18.10
C ASN A 51 -2.09 5.63 18.91
N ASN A 52 -3.16 6.06 19.52
CA ASN A 52 -4.01 5.21 20.37
C ASN A 52 -4.51 3.95 19.67
N ASN A 53 -4.66 3.99 18.34
CA ASN A 53 -5.08 2.85 17.52
C ASN A 53 -3.91 2.21 16.74
N GLY A 54 -2.67 2.63 16.96
CA GLY A 54 -1.52 2.15 16.18
C GLY A 54 -1.42 2.76 14.78
N GLN A 55 -2.07 3.89 14.53
CA GLN A 55 -2.14 4.55 13.21
C GLN A 55 -0.78 5.06 12.71
N LEU A 56 0.24 5.13 13.56
CA LEU A 56 1.61 5.46 13.17
C LEU A 56 2.37 4.26 12.57
N GLY A 57 1.95 3.02 12.85
CA GLY A 57 2.51 1.81 12.26
C GLY A 57 3.91 1.43 12.77
N ASP A 58 4.32 1.97 13.91
CA ASP A 58 5.65 1.79 14.51
C ASP A 58 5.71 0.60 15.50
N GLY A 59 4.66 -0.21 15.57
CA GLY A 59 4.54 -1.34 16.50
C GLY A 59 4.14 -0.94 17.93
N THR A 60 3.83 0.33 18.15
CA THR A 60 3.41 0.85 19.46
C THR A 60 2.04 1.53 19.39
N ASN A 61 1.52 1.94 20.53
CA ASN A 61 0.35 2.81 20.65
C ASN A 61 0.69 4.14 21.37
N PHE A 62 1.97 4.54 21.34
CA PHE A 62 2.42 5.80 21.93
C PHE A 62 2.42 6.93 20.92
N ASP A 63 1.86 8.09 21.32
CA ASP A 63 1.87 9.31 20.51
C ASP A 63 3.29 9.81 20.21
N ARG A 64 3.46 10.43 19.04
CA ARG A 64 4.71 11.06 18.62
C ARG A 64 4.49 12.54 18.30
N ASN A 65 5.24 13.42 18.94
CA ASN A 65 5.14 14.87 18.69
C ASN A 65 6.04 15.37 17.55
N SER A 66 6.84 14.46 16.98
CA SER A 66 7.74 14.73 15.84
C SER A 66 7.86 13.49 14.96
N PRO A 67 8.20 13.65 13.67
CA PRO A 67 8.54 12.53 12.81
C PRO A 67 9.65 11.68 13.43
N PRO A 68 9.51 10.34 13.50
CA PRO A 68 10.59 9.47 13.93
C PRO A 68 11.71 9.46 12.88
N LEU A 69 12.91 9.04 13.27
CA LEU A 69 14.03 8.86 12.33
C LEU A 69 14.01 7.49 11.62
N SER A 70 13.19 6.57 12.11
CA SER A 70 12.96 5.26 11.51
C SER A 70 11.67 5.24 10.70
N ASP A 71 11.69 4.58 9.56
CA ASP A 71 10.51 4.41 8.71
C ASP A 71 9.57 3.33 9.25
N VAL A 72 8.29 3.42 8.88
CA VAL A 72 7.31 2.35 9.06
C VAL A 72 7.80 1.09 8.31
N ASN A 73 7.81 -0.04 8.99
CA ASN A 73 8.29 -1.29 8.39
C ASN A 73 7.25 -1.87 7.40
N LEU A 74 7.47 -1.64 6.12
CA LEU A 74 6.65 -2.18 5.04
C LEU A 74 7.09 -3.56 4.58
N GLY A 75 8.22 -4.05 5.07
CA GLY A 75 8.86 -5.30 4.65
C GLY A 75 10.20 -5.07 3.95
N SER A 76 11.04 -6.11 3.89
CA SER A 76 12.38 -6.01 3.30
C SER A 76 12.33 -5.70 1.81
N GLY A 77 12.99 -4.62 1.37
CA GLY A 77 13.02 -4.19 -0.03
C GLY A 77 11.73 -3.56 -0.55
N VAL A 78 10.75 -3.34 0.33
CA VAL A 78 9.44 -2.75 -0.02
C VAL A 78 9.45 -1.27 0.33
N THR A 79 9.08 -0.44 -0.64
CA THR A 79 8.92 1.01 -0.48
C THR A 79 7.49 1.44 -0.81
N ALA A 80 7.07 2.59 -0.28
CA ALA A 80 5.79 3.18 -0.62
C ALA A 80 5.90 4.05 -1.88
N THR A 81 4.85 4.03 -2.71
CA THR A 81 4.65 4.92 -3.86
C THR A 81 3.54 5.94 -3.60
N GLY A 82 2.75 5.74 -2.55
CA GLY A 82 1.69 6.64 -2.13
C GLY A 82 1.23 6.31 -0.71
N ILE A 83 0.67 7.29 -0.01
CA ILE A 83 0.09 7.14 1.32
C ILE A 83 -1.27 7.83 1.39
N SER A 84 -2.15 7.29 2.23
CA SER A 84 -3.45 7.88 2.56
C SER A 84 -3.76 7.62 4.03
N THR A 85 -4.24 8.65 4.72
CA THR A 85 -4.62 8.59 6.13
C THR A 85 -6.13 8.76 6.28
N GLY A 86 -6.75 7.91 7.10
CA GLY A 86 -8.14 8.05 7.51
C GLY A 86 -8.27 8.64 8.92
N GLY A 87 -9.40 8.44 9.58
CA GLY A 87 -9.64 8.93 10.94
C GLY A 87 -8.62 8.39 11.95
N GLY A 88 -8.46 7.07 12.00
CA GLY A 88 -7.53 6.38 12.91
C GLY A 88 -6.74 5.26 12.23
N HIS A 89 -6.60 5.27 10.91
CA HIS A 89 -5.84 4.29 10.15
C HIS A 89 -5.03 4.95 9.05
N THR A 90 -4.05 4.24 8.55
CA THR A 90 -3.16 4.67 7.46
C THR A 90 -3.01 3.54 6.46
N CYS A 91 -2.93 3.87 5.18
CA CYS A 91 -2.65 2.93 4.10
C CYS A 91 -1.50 3.44 3.24
N ALA A 92 -0.67 2.52 2.74
CA ALA A 92 0.41 2.79 1.80
C ALA A 92 0.27 1.92 0.56
N MET A 93 0.36 2.52 -0.61
CA MET A 93 0.57 1.83 -1.88
C MET A 93 2.05 1.45 -1.99
N LEU A 94 2.34 0.26 -2.48
CA LEU A 94 3.69 -0.28 -2.50
C LEU A 94 4.28 -0.29 -3.92
N ASN A 95 5.60 -0.25 -4.02
CA ASN A 95 6.34 -0.40 -5.28
C ASN A 95 6.10 -1.75 -5.97
N SER A 96 5.63 -2.76 -5.21
CA SER A 96 5.22 -4.07 -5.75
C SER A 96 3.80 -4.07 -6.36
N GLY A 97 3.08 -2.95 -6.33
CA GLY A 97 1.68 -2.84 -6.75
C GLY A 97 0.66 -3.23 -5.67
N GLY A 98 1.11 -3.78 -4.53
CA GLY A 98 0.24 -4.10 -3.40
C GLY A 98 -0.08 -2.90 -2.52
N MET A 99 -0.86 -3.13 -1.47
CA MET A 99 -1.22 -2.14 -0.46
C MET A 99 -1.09 -2.73 0.93
N LYS A 100 -0.66 -1.92 1.88
CA LYS A 100 -0.69 -2.24 3.31
C LYS A 100 -1.43 -1.16 4.08
N CYS A 101 -2.21 -1.57 5.07
CA CYS A 101 -2.90 -0.67 5.98
C CYS A 101 -2.59 -1.03 7.43
N TRP A 102 -2.74 -0.06 8.34
CA TRP A 102 -2.53 -0.23 9.78
C TRP A 102 -3.34 0.80 10.57
N GLY A 103 -3.47 0.60 11.88
CA GLY A 103 -4.25 1.43 12.78
C GLY A 103 -5.58 0.80 13.17
N ALA A 104 -6.60 1.63 13.34
CA ALA A 104 -7.94 1.23 13.72
C ALA A 104 -8.53 0.19 12.74
N ARG A 105 -9.12 -0.88 13.30
CA ARG A 105 -9.64 -2.01 12.53
C ARG A 105 -11.16 -2.16 12.61
N GLY A 106 -11.79 -1.50 13.57
CA GLY A 106 -13.16 -1.73 14.00
C GLY A 106 -14.26 -1.66 12.94
N GLY A 107 -14.02 -1.14 11.74
CA GLY A 107 -14.99 -1.04 10.64
C GLY A 107 -14.58 -1.77 9.37
N GLY A 108 -13.60 -2.66 9.42
CA GLY A 108 -13.08 -3.34 8.23
C GLY A 108 -12.20 -2.45 7.35
N GLN A 109 -11.84 -1.26 7.82
CA GLN A 109 -11.11 -0.24 7.05
C GLN A 109 -9.69 -0.63 6.62
N LEU A 110 -9.13 -1.70 7.21
CA LEU A 110 -7.83 -2.22 6.81
C LEU A 110 -7.91 -3.20 5.63
N GLY A 111 -9.10 -3.73 5.32
CA GLY A 111 -9.29 -4.64 4.20
C GLY A 111 -8.46 -5.93 4.27
N ASP A 112 -8.05 -6.34 5.47
CA ASP A 112 -7.13 -7.47 5.69
C ASP A 112 -7.84 -8.81 5.87
N ASN A 113 -9.11 -8.88 5.51
CA ASN A 113 -9.99 -10.07 5.62
C ASN A 113 -10.03 -10.68 7.04
N SER A 114 -9.72 -9.89 8.06
CA SER A 114 -9.80 -10.37 9.43
C SER A 114 -11.23 -10.31 9.94
N ASN A 115 -11.65 -11.37 10.63
CA ASN A 115 -12.95 -11.40 11.30
C ASN A 115 -12.93 -10.54 12.57
N PHE A 116 -14.01 -9.77 12.78
CA PHE A 116 -14.29 -9.03 14.00
C PHE A 116 -14.49 -9.97 15.21
N PRO A 117 -13.99 -9.67 16.43
CA PRO A 117 -13.32 -8.47 16.89
C PRO A 117 -11.83 -8.71 17.16
N SER A 118 -10.98 -8.39 16.23
CA SER A 118 -9.54 -8.32 16.51
C SER A 118 -9.15 -6.87 16.81
N GLY A 119 -8.21 -6.65 17.75
CA GLY A 119 -7.75 -5.31 18.12
C GLY A 119 -7.06 -4.58 16.98
N ASP A 120 -6.80 -3.29 17.18
CA ASP A 120 -6.11 -2.43 16.23
C ASP A 120 -4.76 -2.98 15.77
N GLN A 121 -4.37 -2.65 14.55
CA GLN A 121 -3.11 -3.09 13.96
C GLN A 121 -2.00 -2.06 14.17
N LEU A 122 -1.04 -2.41 15.00
CA LEU A 122 0.09 -1.53 15.33
C LEU A 122 1.18 -1.53 14.24
N THR A 123 1.11 -2.47 13.30
CA THR A 123 2.07 -2.63 12.19
C THR A 123 1.33 -2.87 10.87
N PRO A 124 1.94 -2.51 9.72
CA PRO A 124 1.33 -2.69 8.41
C PRO A 124 0.93 -4.13 8.09
N VAL A 125 -0.34 -4.34 7.73
CA VAL A 125 -0.87 -5.62 7.23
C VAL A 125 -1.25 -5.51 5.76
N ASN A 126 -1.19 -6.62 5.02
CA ASN A 126 -1.60 -6.64 3.62
C ASN A 126 -3.11 -6.42 3.50
N VAL A 127 -3.51 -5.61 2.53
CA VAL A 127 -4.92 -5.51 2.11
C VAL A 127 -5.23 -6.74 1.27
N TYR A 128 -6.28 -7.48 1.64
CA TYR A 128 -6.75 -8.64 0.88
C TYR A 128 -7.42 -8.17 -0.42
N GLY A 129 -7.06 -8.81 -1.53
CA GLY A 129 -7.53 -8.41 -2.85
C GLY A 129 -6.68 -7.31 -3.49
N SER A 130 -5.65 -6.78 -2.81
CA SER A 130 -4.65 -5.98 -3.49
C SER A 130 -3.89 -6.88 -4.47
N ILE A 131 -3.85 -6.47 -5.73
CA ILE A 131 -3.18 -7.22 -6.81
C ILE A 131 -1.68 -7.16 -6.54
N THR A 132 -1.12 -8.22 -5.98
CA THR A 132 0.33 -8.40 -5.99
C THR A 132 0.70 -8.88 -7.38
N TRP A 133 1.36 -8.04 -8.16
CA TRP A 133 2.02 -8.46 -9.37
C TRP A 133 3.24 -9.31 -8.98
N SER A 134 3.02 -10.60 -8.69
CA SER A 134 4.12 -11.54 -8.75
C SER A 134 4.39 -11.82 -10.23
N THR A 135 5.65 -11.80 -10.62
CA THR A 135 6.09 -12.18 -11.96
C THR A 135 5.50 -13.55 -12.30
N GLY A 136 4.36 -13.59 -13.00
CA GLY A 136 3.82 -14.81 -13.55
C GLY A 136 2.33 -15.07 -13.44
N GLU A 137 1.55 -14.44 -12.54
CA GLU A 137 0.13 -14.77 -12.43
C GLU A 137 -0.75 -13.54 -12.28
N PHE A 138 -1.57 -13.28 -13.29
CA PHE A 138 -2.71 -12.37 -13.23
C PHE A 138 -3.91 -13.16 -12.68
N MET A 139 -4.34 -12.85 -11.46
CA MET A 139 -5.59 -13.38 -10.90
C MET A 139 -6.67 -12.32 -11.03
N PRO A 140 -7.65 -12.47 -11.91
CA PRO A 140 -8.78 -11.56 -11.99
C PRO A 140 -9.65 -11.68 -10.74
N SER A 141 -10.29 -10.57 -10.36
CA SER A 141 -11.32 -10.53 -9.32
C SER A 141 -12.41 -11.57 -9.63
N PRO A 142 -12.95 -12.31 -8.63
CA PRO A 142 -13.84 -13.43 -8.86
C PRO A 142 -15.24 -13.11 -9.42
N ASN A 143 -15.51 -11.87 -9.87
CA ASN A 143 -16.84 -11.44 -10.33
C ASN A 143 -16.85 -10.73 -11.68
N VAL A 144 -16.00 -11.13 -12.64
CA VAL A 144 -16.09 -10.60 -14.00
C VAL A 144 -16.47 -11.78 -14.94
N GLU A 145 -17.75 -12.16 -14.92
CA GLU A 145 -18.26 -13.26 -15.75
C GLU A 145 -18.35 -12.91 -17.25
N ASP A 146 -18.15 -11.64 -17.65
CA ASP A 146 -18.29 -11.16 -19.03
C ASP A 146 -17.07 -10.39 -19.56
N ALA A 147 -15.86 -10.62 -19.02
CA ALA A 147 -14.67 -9.95 -19.55
C ALA A 147 -14.20 -10.61 -20.85
N THR A 148 -14.12 -9.83 -21.92
CA THR A 148 -13.40 -10.23 -23.13
C THR A 148 -11.92 -9.90 -22.96
N CYS A 149 -11.07 -10.93 -23.03
CA CYS A 149 -9.62 -10.78 -22.85
C CYS A 149 -8.92 -10.83 -24.20
N SER A 150 -7.99 -9.90 -24.40
CA SER A 150 -7.10 -9.89 -25.56
C SER A 150 -5.65 -9.78 -25.13
N ILE A 151 -4.73 -10.33 -25.91
CA ILE A 151 -3.29 -10.35 -25.62
C ILE A 151 -2.48 -9.96 -26.85
N SER A 152 -1.43 -9.19 -26.65
CA SER A 152 -0.46 -8.87 -27.71
C SER A 152 0.96 -8.84 -27.14
N PRO A 153 1.96 -9.39 -27.83
CA PRO A 153 1.84 -10.22 -29.04
C PRO A 153 1.14 -11.57 -28.77
N ALA A 154 0.88 -12.35 -29.80
CA ALA A 154 0.26 -13.68 -29.66
C ALA A 154 1.10 -14.59 -28.77
N LEU A 155 0.44 -15.43 -27.98
CA LEU A 155 1.10 -16.38 -27.10
C LEU A 155 1.91 -17.43 -27.90
N PRO A 156 3.02 -17.91 -27.32
CA PRO A 156 3.76 -19.05 -27.86
C PRO A 156 2.87 -20.29 -28.02
N THR A 157 3.20 -21.13 -28.98
CA THR A 157 2.51 -22.41 -29.20
C THR A 157 2.48 -23.26 -27.93
N GLY A 158 1.30 -23.76 -27.58
CA GLY A 158 1.07 -24.53 -26.36
C GLY A 158 0.51 -23.75 -25.19
N LEU A 159 0.43 -22.40 -25.29
CA LEU A 159 -0.26 -21.57 -24.36
C LEU A 159 -1.57 -21.04 -24.95
N SER A 160 -2.58 -20.87 -24.13
CA SER A 160 -3.88 -20.29 -24.48
C SER A 160 -4.36 -19.29 -23.43
N LEU A 161 -5.08 -18.25 -23.88
CA LEU A 161 -5.76 -17.29 -23.02
C LEU A 161 -7.21 -17.73 -22.87
N THR A 162 -7.65 -17.95 -21.63
CA THR A 162 -9.03 -18.33 -21.33
C THR A 162 -9.91 -17.08 -21.27
N ALA A 163 -10.92 -17.03 -22.12
CA ALA A 163 -11.93 -15.98 -22.12
C ALA A 163 -12.72 -16.00 -20.79
N GLY A 164 -13.11 -14.82 -20.30
CA GLY A 164 -13.86 -14.65 -19.06
C GLY A 164 -12.99 -14.57 -17.80
N THR A 165 -11.87 -15.29 -17.74
CA THR A 165 -10.95 -15.26 -16.59
C THR A 165 -9.61 -14.56 -16.87
N CYS A 166 -9.31 -14.24 -18.13
CA CYS A 166 -8.04 -13.70 -18.61
C CYS A 166 -6.80 -14.51 -18.15
N THR A 167 -6.97 -15.80 -17.94
CA THR A 167 -5.91 -16.70 -17.44
C THR A 167 -5.15 -17.31 -18.59
N ILE A 168 -3.81 -17.28 -18.54
CA ILE A 168 -2.96 -18.03 -19.49
C ILE A 168 -2.77 -19.45 -18.95
N THR A 169 -3.12 -20.45 -19.75
CA THR A 169 -3.01 -21.87 -19.40
C THR A 169 -2.25 -22.62 -20.50
N GLY A 170 -1.69 -23.75 -20.13
CA GLY A 170 -0.98 -24.64 -21.06
C GLY A 170 0.51 -24.77 -20.73
N THR A 171 1.20 -25.54 -21.54
CA THR A 171 2.67 -25.72 -21.47
C THR A 171 3.27 -25.28 -22.81
N PRO A 172 4.22 -24.31 -22.80
CA PRO A 172 4.83 -23.88 -24.05
C PRO A 172 5.61 -25.05 -24.69
N THR A 173 5.38 -25.28 -25.97
CA THR A 173 6.06 -26.34 -26.72
C THR A 173 7.31 -25.87 -27.46
N VAL A 174 7.60 -24.56 -27.38
CA VAL A 174 8.78 -23.92 -27.98
C VAL A 174 9.47 -23.03 -26.94
N THR A 175 10.79 -23.00 -26.96
CA THR A 175 11.57 -22.04 -26.21
C THR A 175 11.39 -20.65 -26.85
N ALA A 176 10.72 -19.74 -26.19
CA ALA A 176 10.61 -18.34 -26.62
C ALA A 176 11.70 -17.51 -25.95
N THR A 177 12.25 -16.54 -26.67
CA THR A 177 13.02 -15.44 -26.07
C THR A 177 12.09 -14.63 -25.20
N ASN A 178 12.59 -14.05 -24.09
CA ASN A 178 11.80 -13.21 -23.20
C ASN A 178 11.02 -12.16 -24.00
N ALA A 179 9.69 -12.21 -23.92
CA ALA A 179 8.79 -11.26 -24.56
C ALA A 179 7.88 -10.66 -23.50
N THR A 180 7.59 -9.35 -23.63
CA THR A 180 6.60 -8.67 -22.82
C THR A 180 5.24 -8.84 -23.49
N TYR A 181 4.26 -9.34 -22.75
CA TYR A 181 2.89 -9.49 -23.20
C TYR A 181 2.01 -8.46 -22.53
N THR A 182 1.14 -7.81 -23.29
CA THR A 182 0.11 -6.91 -22.74
C THR A 182 -1.24 -7.60 -22.86
N ILE A 183 -1.95 -7.71 -21.74
CA ILE A 183 -3.29 -8.28 -21.67
C ILE A 183 -4.28 -7.14 -21.41
N TRP A 184 -5.35 -7.06 -22.19
CA TRP A 184 -6.47 -6.15 -21.99
C TRP A 184 -7.70 -6.96 -21.60
N ALA A 185 -8.38 -6.52 -20.55
CA ALA A 185 -9.71 -6.99 -20.18
C ALA A 185 -10.72 -5.87 -20.48
N ASN A 186 -11.64 -6.11 -21.37
CA ASN A 186 -12.78 -5.22 -21.62
C ASN A 186 -13.99 -5.77 -20.87
N VAL A 187 -14.50 -4.97 -19.94
CA VAL A 187 -15.75 -5.23 -19.22
C VAL A 187 -16.84 -4.46 -19.96
N SER A 188 -17.84 -5.17 -20.46
CA SER A 188 -19.02 -4.58 -21.11
C SER A 188 -20.10 -4.21 -20.09
#